data_aacba9bf17823b40f61d57f04b836031
#
_entry.id   aacba9bf17823b40f61d57f04b836031
#
_cell.length_a   1.000
_cell.length_b   1.000
_cell.length_c   1.000
_cell.angle_alpha   90.00
_cell.angle_beta   90.00
_cell.angle_gamma   90.00
#
_symmetry.space_group_name_H-M   'P 1'
#
loop_
_entity.id
_entity.type
_entity.pdbx_description
1 polymer ?
#
loop_
_entity_poly.entity_id
_entity_poly.type
_entity_poly.pdbx_seq_one_letter_code
_entity_poly.pdbx_strand_id
1 'polypeptide(L)'
;MIDIFIKGGFLMYPIALCSIVGISLIINKFIQYHQILKEAQLSLEEIINKTPKIMQPIIDATKKGCNEKEISVIGTRQVRKIEKGLSWLSLIATIAPLIGLTGTVTGMIKAFMVIEHSTTVNPSMLAGGIWEALITTAAGLLVAIPIHIGHHYLEKRADDIAFVMREHSTNLYMRHRNGI
;
A
#
# COMPACT_ATOMS: atom_id res chain seq x y z
N MET A 1 9.39 3.08 25.61
CA MET A 1 8.53 2.64 24.49
C MET A 1 7.28 1.89 24.98
N ILE A 2 7.43 0.86 25.82
CA ILE A 2 6.28 0.11 26.38
C ILE A 2 5.33 1.02 27.18
N ASP A 3 5.89 1.95 28.00
CA ASP A 3 5.08 2.90 28.77
C ASP A 3 4.22 3.84 27.90
N ILE A 4 4.73 4.26 26.74
CA ILE A 4 3.99 5.08 25.78
C ILE A 4 2.84 4.27 25.17
N PHE A 5 3.09 3.00 24.86
CA PHE A 5 2.08 2.10 24.31
C PHE A 5 0.94 1.85 25.31
N ILE A 6 1.28 1.60 26.58
CA ILE A 6 0.31 1.39 27.65
C ILE A 6 -0.52 2.67 27.90
N LYS A 7 0.14 3.84 27.92
CA LYS A 7 -0.51 5.13 28.13
C LYS A 7 -1.39 5.58 26.96
N GLY A 8 -1.17 5.07 25.76
CA GLY A 8 -2.00 5.36 24.58
C GLY A 8 -3.31 4.56 24.52
N GLY A 9 -3.54 3.65 25.49
CA GLY A 9 -4.82 2.94 25.65
C GLY A 9 -5.12 1.91 24.54
N PHE A 10 -6.41 1.49 24.47
CA PHE A 10 -6.86 0.40 23.59
C PHE A 10 -6.62 0.67 22.10
N LEU A 11 -6.69 1.92 21.66
CA LEU A 11 -6.55 2.28 20.25
C LEU A 11 -5.11 2.12 19.70
N MET A 12 -4.12 1.91 20.57
CA MET A 12 -2.76 1.58 20.15
C MET A 12 -2.65 0.22 19.49
N TYR A 13 -3.51 -0.75 19.84
CA TYR A 13 -3.50 -2.09 19.22
C TYR A 13 -3.84 -2.08 17.74
N PRO A 14 -4.96 -1.47 17.28
CA PRO A 14 -5.26 -1.35 15.86
C PRO A 14 -4.23 -0.51 15.10
N ILE A 15 -3.65 0.53 15.71
CA ILE A 15 -2.57 1.31 15.09
C ILE A 15 -1.32 0.45 14.89
N ALA A 16 -0.93 -0.35 15.88
CA ALA A 16 0.20 -1.27 15.77
C ALA A 16 -0.05 -2.35 14.69
N LEU A 17 -1.27 -2.89 14.62
CA LEU A 17 -1.65 -3.82 13.55
C LEU A 17 -1.52 -3.18 12.17
N CYS A 18 -2.01 -1.97 11.99
CA CYS A 18 -1.85 -1.19 10.76
C CYS A 18 -0.37 -1.01 10.39
N SER A 19 0.49 -0.73 11.37
CA SER A 19 1.93 -0.58 11.16
C SER A 19 2.57 -1.87 10.64
N ILE A 20 2.32 -3.00 11.32
CA ILE A 20 2.90 -4.30 10.94
C ILE A 20 2.44 -4.72 9.53
N VAL A 21 1.14 -4.64 9.27
CA VAL A 21 0.56 -5.01 7.97
C VAL A 21 1.07 -4.08 6.87
N GLY A 22 1.07 -2.77 7.12
CA GLY A 22 1.53 -1.77 6.15
C GLY A 22 3.00 -1.94 5.77
N ILE A 23 3.89 -2.10 6.74
CA ILE A 23 5.32 -2.33 6.49
C ILE A 23 5.55 -3.65 5.76
N SER A 24 4.86 -4.73 6.18
CA SER A 24 4.96 -6.04 5.51
C SER A 24 4.56 -5.96 4.03
N LEU A 25 3.46 -5.24 3.73
CA LEU A 25 3.00 -5.04 2.35
C LEU A 25 4.01 -4.22 1.53
N ILE A 26 4.59 -3.16 2.10
CA ILE A 26 5.60 -2.33 1.42
C ILE A 26 6.82 -3.17 1.06
N ILE A 27 7.37 -3.92 2.01
CA ILE A 27 8.56 -4.75 1.78
C ILE A 27 8.27 -5.80 0.70
N ASN A 28 7.17 -6.51 0.80
CA ASN A 28 6.78 -7.55 -0.16
C ASN A 28 6.63 -6.97 -1.58
N LYS A 29 5.91 -5.85 -1.70
CA LYS A 29 5.71 -5.18 -2.99
C LYS A 29 6.99 -4.59 -3.56
N PHE A 30 7.83 -4.03 -2.73
CA PHE A 30 9.13 -3.50 -3.15
C PHE A 30 10.02 -4.58 -3.78
N ILE A 31 10.12 -5.74 -3.14
CA ILE A 31 10.87 -6.89 -3.67
C ILE A 31 10.25 -7.37 -4.98
N GLN A 32 8.93 -7.54 -5.02
CA GLN A 32 8.20 -7.98 -6.21
C GLN A 32 8.42 -7.04 -7.39
N TYR A 33 8.29 -5.73 -7.19
CA TYR A 33 8.42 -4.75 -8.28
C TYR A 33 9.85 -4.61 -8.77
N HIS A 34 10.84 -4.73 -7.87
CA HIS A 34 12.24 -4.73 -8.27
C HIS A 34 12.58 -5.91 -9.19
N GLN A 35 12.04 -7.09 -8.91
CA GLN A 35 12.21 -8.27 -9.76
C GLN A 35 11.53 -8.10 -11.11
N ILE A 36 10.27 -7.64 -11.13
CA ILE A 36 9.49 -7.44 -12.36
C ILE A 36 10.15 -6.40 -13.26
N LEU A 37 10.63 -5.28 -12.71
CA LEU A 37 11.31 -4.25 -13.49
C LEU A 37 12.61 -4.75 -14.13
N LYS A 38 13.39 -5.55 -13.41
CA LYS A 38 14.57 -6.21 -14.00
C LYS A 38 14.20 -7.12 -15.18
N GLU A 39 13.11 -7.87 -15.06
CA GLU A 39 12.63 -8.74 -16.13
C GLU A 39 12.03 -7.95 -17.29
N ALA A 40 11.38 -6.82 -17.02
CA ALA A 40 10.73 -6.00 -18.03
C ALA A 40 11.71 -5.13 -18.85
N GLN A 41 12.89 -4.83 -18.31
CA GLN A 41 13.94 -4.09 -19.02
C GLN A 41 14.76 -4.97 -19.98
N LEU A 42 14.49 -6.26 -20.08
CA LEU A 42 15.13 -7.15 -21.04
C LEU A 42 14.75 -6.79 -22.48
N SER A 43 15.66 -7.05 -23.43
CA SER A 43 15.36 -6.87 -24.86
C SER A 43 14.21 -7.79 -25.30
N LEU A 44 13.51 -7.44 -26.38
CA LEU A 44 12.41 -8.27 -26.90
C LEU A 44 12.83 -9.72 -27.17
N GLU A 45 14.05 -9.94 -27.65
CA GLU A 45 14.60 -11.27 -27.90
C GLU A 45 14.83 -12.05 -26.61
N GLU A 46 15.32 -11.37 -25.56
CA GLU A 46 15.48 -11.98 -24.25
C GLU A 46 14.14 -12.28 -23.58
N ILE A 47 13.12 -11.44 -23.77
CA ILE A 47 11.77 -11.66 -23.26
C ILE A 47 11.14 -12.90 -23.93
N ILE A 48 11.34 -13.08 -25.22
CA ILE A 48 10.85 -14.26 -25.94
C ILE A 48 11.57 -15.54 -25.45
N ASN A 49 12.87 -15.46 -25.21
CA ASN A 49 13.69 -16.62 -24.79
C ASN A 49 13.51 -16.96 -23.29
N LYS A 50 13.49 -15.97 -22.42
CA LYS A 50 13.38 -16.15 -20.95
C LYS A 50 11.93 -16.23 -20.46
N THR A 51 10.95 -15.83 -21.29
CA THR A 51 9.52 -15.84 -20.98
C THR A 51 9.20 -15.44 -19.54
N PRO A 52 9.39 -14.14 -19.16
CA PRO A 52 9.08 -13.68 -17.82
C PRO A 52 7.65 -14.04 -17.42
N LYS A 53 7.45 -14.52 -16.19
CA LYS A 53 6.13 -14.98 -15.72
C LYS A 53 4.99 -13.99 -15.96
N ILE A 54 5.30 -12.69 -15.92
CA ILE A 54 4.32 -11.63 -16.10
C ILE A 54 3.96 -11.42 -17.57
N MET A 55 4.90 -11.65 -18.48
CA MET A 55 4.70 -11.51 -19.93
C MET A 55 4.21 -12.79 -20.61
N GLN A 56 4.35 -13.94 -19.95
CA GLN A 56 3.98 -15.24 -20.49
C GLN A 56 2.55 -15.28 -21.07
N PRO A 57 1.48 -14.78 -20.38
CA PRO A 57 0.13 -14.81 -20.95
C PRO A 57 -0.01 -13.95 -22.20
N ILE A 58 0.78 -12.88 -22.33
CA ILE A 58 0.78 -11.99 -23.51
C ILE A 58 1.47 -12.69 -24.67
N ILE A 59 2.64 -13.30 -24.43
CA ILE A 59 3.39 -14.07 -25.42
C ILE A 59 2.55 -15.24 -25.95
N ASP A 60 1.88 -15.98 -25.07
CA ASP A 60 1.02 -17.10 -25.44
C ASP A 60 -0.19 -16.65 -26.30
N ALA A 61 -0.79 -15.51 -25.96
CA ALA A 61 -1.88 -14.93 -26.72
C ALA A 61 -1.42 -14.49 -28.12
N THR A 62 -0.25 -13.87 -28.22
CA THR A 62 0.35 -13.48 -29.51
C THR A 62 0.63 -14.70 -30.38
N LYS A 63 1.21 -15.77 -29.82
CA LYS A 63 1.46 -17.04 -30.55
C LYS A 63 0.18 -17.71 -31.03
N LYS A 64 -0.94 -17.54 -30.33
CA LYS A 64 -2.27 -18.05 -30.71
C LYS A 64 -2.97 -17.21 -31.79
N GLY A 65 -2.37 -16.11 -32.22
CA GLY A 65 -2.94 -15.22 -33.22
C GLY A 65 -4.09 -14.36 -32.70
N CYS A 66 -4.15 -14.09 -31.37
CA CYS A 66 -5.13 -13.20 -30.79
C CYS A 66 -5.03 -11.80 -31.38
N ASN A 67 -6.16 -11.09 -31.48
CA ASN A 67 -6.19 -9.74 -31.99
C ASN A 67 -5.63 -8.72 -30.96
N GLU A 68 -5.32 -7.51 -31.39
CA GLU A 68 -4.73 -6.45 -30.55
C GLU A 68 -5.58 -6.14 -29.32
N LYS A 69 -6.92 -6.13 -29.45
CA LYS A 69 -7.85 -5.88 -28.34
C LYS A 69 -7.77 -6.98 -27.27
N GLU A 70 -7.70 -8.24 -27.70
CA GLU A 70 -7.58 -9.38 -26.78
C GLU A 70 -6.26 -9.35 -26.02
N ILE A 71 -5.16 -9.06 -26.70
CA ILE A 71 -3.84 -8.90 -26.08
C ILE A 71 -3.85 -7.75 -25.07
N SER A 72 -4.46 -6.62 -25.40
CA SER A 72 -4.61 -5.47 -24.51
C SER A 72 -5.41 -5.82 -23.25
N VAL A 73 -6.49 -6.60 -23.37
CA VAL A 73 -7.29 -7.08 -22.21
C VAL A 73 -6.45 -7.99 -21.31
N ILE A 74 -5.66 -8.90 -21.92
CA ILE A 74 -4.77 -9.79 -21.16
C ILE A 74 -3.71 -8.98 -20.44
N GLY A 75 -3.08 -8.00 -21.09
CA GLY A 75 -2.12 -7.07 -20.49
C GLY A 75 -2.71 -6.33 -19.28
N THR A 76 -3.90 -5.76 -19.43
CA THR A 76 -4.61 -5.08 -18.35
C THR A 76 -4.87 -6.00 -17.15
N ARG A 77 -5.21 -7.27 -17.39
CA ARG A 77 -5.37 -8.25 -16.30
C ARG A 77 -4.07 -8.52 -15.56
N GLN A 78 -2.92 -8.54 -16.24
CA GLN A 78 -1.62 -8.72 -15.58
C GLN A 78 -1.26 -7.49 -14.74
N VAL A 79 -1.48 -6.27 -15.26
CA VAL A 79 -1.28 -5.02 -14.50
C VAL A 79 -2.13 -5.01 -13.22
N ARG A 80 -3.41 -5.36 -13.29
CA ARG A 80 -4.27 -5.47 -12.10
C ARG A 80 -3.76 -6.47 -11.05
N LYS A 81 -3.08 -7.55 -11.47
CA LYS A 81 -2.45 -8.49 -10.53
C LYS A 81 -1.25 -7.87 -9.80
N ILE A 82 -0.50 -7.02 -10.49
CA ILE A 82 0.62 -6.27 -9.91
C ILE A 82 0.12 -5.26 -8.88
N GLU A 83 -0.92 -4.51 -9.22
CA GLU A 83 -1.53 -3.48 -8.37
C GLU A 83 -2.26 -4.06 -7.16
N LYS A 84 -2.61 -5.35 -7.19
CA LYS A 84 -3.30 -6.01 -6.07
C LYS A 84 -2.51 -5.87 -4.77
N GLY A 85 -3.10 -5.22 -3.78
CA GLY A 85 -2.50 -4.92 -2.48
C GLY A 85 -2.11 -3.45 -2.28
N LEU A 86 -1.95 -2.63 -3.35
CA LEU A 86 -1.75 -1.20 -3.22
C LEU A 86 -2.97 -0.51 -2.58
N SER A 87 -4.18 -0.98 -2.91
CA SER A 87 -5.42 -0.48 -2.30
C SER A 87 -5.44 -0.67 -0.78
N TRP A 88 -4.86 -1.75 -0.26
CA TRP A 88 -4.73 -1.95 1.18
C TRP A 88 -3.74 -0.99 1.83
N LEU A 89 -2.63 -0.65 1.15
CA LEU A 89 -1.70 0.37 1.63
C LEU A 89 -2.36 1.75 1.70
N SER A 90 -3.11 2.14 0.65
CA SER A 90 -3.90 3.37 0.62
C SER A 90 -4.91 3.42 1.76
N LEU A 91 -5.62 2.31 1.99
CA LEU A 91 -6.59 2.20 3.07
C LEU A 91 -5.94 2.37 4.44
N ILE A 92 -4.82 1.70 4.70
CA ILE A 92 -4.10 1.80 5.97
C ILE A 92 -3.57 3.23 6.18
N ALA A 93 -3.00 3.85 5.14
CA ALA A 93 -2.51 5.23 5.20
C ALA A 93 -3.61 6.23 5.57
N THR A 94 -4.86 5.97 5.16
CA THR A 94 -6.01 6.81 5.46
C THR A 94 -6.63 6.50 6.83
N ILE A 95 -6.75 5.20 7.19
CA ILE A 95 -7.43 4.78 8.42
C ILE A 95 -6.56 5.03 9.66
N ALA A 96 -5.24 4.84 9.59
CA ALA A 96 -4.38 4.98 10.76
C ALA A 96 -4.47 6.36 11.44
N PRO A 97 -4.45 7.50 10.71
CA PRO A 97 -4.68 8.81 11.32
C PRO A 97 -6.09 8.98 11.90
N LEU A 98 -7.11 8.38 11.26
CA LEU A 98 -8.49 8.44 11.74
C LEU A 98 -8.67 7.68 13.06
N ILE A 99 -7.99 6.54 13.22
CA ILE A 99 -7.93 5.82 14.51
C ILE A 99 -7.23 6.70 15.56
N GLY A 100 -6.13 7.35 15.20
CA GLY A 100 -5.45 8.31 16.08
C GLY A 100 -6.36 9.47 16.49
N LEU A 101 -7.10 10.06 15.56
CA LEU A 101 -8.07 11.12 15.83
C LEU A 101 -9.20 10.63 16.75
N THR A 102 -9.69 9.41 16.54
CA THR A 102 -10.68 8.79 17.44
C THR A 102 -10.11 8.70 18.86
N GLY A 103 -8.81 8.48 19.01
CA GLY A 103 -8.10 8.50 20.29
C GLY A 103 -8.18 9.84 21.00
N THR A 104 -8.11 10.96 20.25
CA THR A 104 -8.27 12.29 20.89
C THR A 104 -9.68 12.50 21.40
N VAL A 105 -10.69 12.12 20.64
CA VAL A 105 -12.10 12.25 21.06
C VAL A 105 -12.36 11.39 22.29
N THR A 106 -11.97 10.14 22.28
CA THR A 106 -12.19 9.22 23.42
C THR A 106 -11.40 9.62 24.65
N GLY A 107 -10.14 10.07 24.50
CA GLY A 107 -9.30 10.56 25.58
C GLY A 107 -9.88 11.82 26.24
N MET A 108 -10.38 12.77 25.46
CA MET A 108 -11.04 13.96 25.96
C MET A 108 -12.35 13.63 26.68
N ILE A 109 -13.17 12.73 26.12
CA ILE A 109 -14.40 12.28 26.80
C ILE A 109 -14.06 11.71 28.19
N LYS A 110 -13.05 10.81 28.29
CA LYS A 110 -12.61 10.28 29.58
C LYS A 110 -12.16 11.37 30.55
N ALA A 111 -11.40 12.37 30.06
CA ALA A 111 -10.94 13.47 30.88
C ALA A 111 -12.12 14.27 31.46
N PHE A 112 -13.13 14.57 30.67
CA PHE A 112 -14.33 15.30 31.15
C PHE A 112 -15.22 14.46 32.07
N MET A 113 -15.35 13.16 31.85
CA MET A 113 -16.09 12.26 32.75
C MET A 113 -15.48 12.25 34.16
N VAL A 114 -14.15 12.31 34.27
CA VAL A 114 -13.48 12.39 35.59
C VAL A 114 -13.82 13.70 36.32
N ILE A 115 -13.94 14.81 35.59
CA ILE A 115 -14.34 16.11 36.16
C ILE A 115 -15.77 16.09 36.65
N GLU A 116 -16.68 15.54 35.84
CA GLU A 116 -18.12 15.48 36.14
C GLU A 116 -18.40 14.82 37.51
N HIS A 117 -17.62 13.80 37.85
CA HIS A 117 -17.76 13.06 39.12
C HIS A 117 -16.95 13.64 40.28
N SER A 118 -16.27 14.78 40.06
CA SER A 118 -15.36 15.38 41.08
C SER A 118 -15.97 16.64 41.66
N THR A 119 -15.90 16.79 42.97
CA THR A 119 -16.34 18.01 43.67
C THR A 119 -15.32 19.17 43.56
N THR A 120 -14.06 18.83 43.28
CA THR A 120 -12.96 19.81 43.08
C THR A 120 -12.19 19.43 41.81
N VAL A 121 -11.96 20.40 40.93
CA VAL A 121 -11.20 20.20 39.69
C VAL A 121 -9.72 20.43 39.91
N ASN A 122 -8.91 19.41 39.69
CA ASN A 122 -7.46 19.49 39.72
C ASN A 122 -6.90 19.30 38.32
N PRO A 123 -5.97 20.14 37.81
CA PRO A 123 -5.37 19.96 36.49
C PRO A 123 -4.75 18.57 36.22
N SER A 124 -4.25 17.89 37.25
CA SER A 124 -3.71 16.52 37.15
C SER A 124 -4.76 15.49 36.74
N MET A 125 -6.04 15.73 37.00
CA MET A 125 -7.12 14.81 36.64
C MET A 125 -7.37 14.76 35.12
N LEU A 126 -7.13 15.88 34.44
CA LEU A 126 -7.22 15.99 32.98
C LEU A 126 -6.00 15.41 32.26
N ALA A 127 -4.83 15.46 32.92
CA ALA A 127 -3.54 15.16 32.30
C ALA A 127 -3.52 13.75 31.66
N GLY A 128 -4.12 12.76 32.32
CA GLY A 128 -4.16 11.37 31.83
C GLY A 128 -4.91 11.21 30.50
N GLY A 129 -6.13 11.77 30.40
CA GLY A 129 -6.95 11.70 29.19
C GLY A 129 -6.35 12.51 28.04
N ILE A 130 -5.79 13.70 28.32
CA ILE A 130 -5.10 14.50 27.31
C ILE A 130 -3.85 13.78 26.80
N TRP A 131 -3.08 13.15 27.69
CA TRP A 131 -1.90 12.40 27.33
C TRP A 131 -2.22 11.20 26.43
N GLU A 132 -3.24 10.40 26.79
CA GLU A 132 -3.76 9.31 25.96
C GLU A 132 -4.15 9.80 24.57
N ALA A 133 -4.89 10.91 24.51
CA ALA A 133 -5.35 11.55 23.26
C ALA A 133 -4.19 11.95 22.35
N LEU A 134 -3.18 12.63 22.88
CA LEU A 134 -2.05 13.12 22.09
C LEU A 134 -1.16 11.98 21.58
N ILE A 135 -0.90 10.96 22.41
CA ILE A 135 -0.08 9.81 22.03
C ILE A 135 -0.74 9.01 20.87
N THR A 136 -2.04 8.74 20.97
CA THR A 136 -2.74 7.97 19.94
C THR A 136 -2.71 8.69 18.59
N THR A 137 -2.91 10.00 18.56
CA THR A 137 -2.83 10.79 17.33
C THR A 137 -1.41 10.81 16.77
N ALA A 138 -0.41 11.05 17.62
CA ALA A 138 0.98 11.01 17.18
C ALA A 138 1.36 9.63 16.61
N ALA A 139 0.94 8.55 17.27
CA ALA A 139 1.19 7.19 16.79
C ALA A 139 0.49 6.91 15.44
N GLY A 140 -0.77 7.32 15.27
CA GLY A 140 -1.51 7.18 14.03
C GLY A 140 -0.81 7.88 12.86
N LEU A 141 -0.32 9.11 13.07
CA LEU A 141 0.42 9.88 12.06
C LEU A 141 1.80 9.27 11.76
N LEU A 142 2.53 8.82 12.79
CA LEU A 142 3.82 8.16 12.60
C LEU A 142 3.73 6.87 11.80
N VAL A 143 2.62 6.16 11.88
CA VAL A 143 2.35 4.97 11.05
C VAL A 143 1.92 5.37 9.65
N ALA A 144 1.03 6.34 9.52
CA ALA A 144 0.43 6.72 8.24
C ALA A 144 1.44 7.35 7.27
N ILE A 145 2.31 8.23 7.74
CA ILE A 145 3.24 8.99 6.90
C ILE A 145 4.15 8.07 6.08
N PRO A 146 4.92 7.12 6.69
CA PRO A 146 5.79 6.24 5.91
C PRO A 146 5.01 5.29 5.00
N ILE A 147 3.81 4.86 5.41
CA ILE A 147 2.95 4.01 4.57
C ILE A 147 2.43 4.78 3.36
N HIS A 148 2.04 6.04 3.53
CA HIS A 148 1.59 6.89 2.43
C HIS A 148 2.71 7.16 1.41
N ILE A 149 3.91 7.46 1.89
CA ILE A 149 5.10 7.64 1.04
C ILE A 149 5.41 6.34 0.29
N GLY A 150 5.39 5.21 0.99
CA GLY A 150 5.62 3.88 0.40
C GLY A 150 4.57 3.52 -0.66
N HIS A 151 3.29 3.80 -0.38
CA HIS A 151 2.19 3.62 -1.33
C HIS A 151 2.42 4.42 -2.61
N HIS A 152 2.67 5.72 -2.50
CA HIS A 152 2.88 6.58 -3.67
C HIS A 152 4.08 6.16 -4.51
N TYR A 153 5.19 5.76 -3.87
CA TYR A 153 6.36 5.23 -4.58
C TYR A 153 6.04 3.94 -5.33
N LEU A 154 5.33 3.01 -4.69
CA LEU A 154 4.96 1.72 -5.30
C LEU A 154 3.93 1.90 -6.42
N GLU A 155 2.99 2.81 -6.29
CA GLU A 155 2.02 3.18 -7.33
C GLU A 155 2.74 3.65 -8.59
N LYS A 156 3.67 4.59 -8.46
CA LYS A 156 4.49 5.05 -9.58
C LYS A 156 5.28 3.92 -10.24
N ARG A 157 5.82 2.99 -9.44
CA ARG A 157 6.52 1.80 -9.99
C ARG A 157 5.59 0.83 -10.71
N ALA A 158 4.36 0.69 -10.24
CA ALA A 158 3.34 -0.12 -10.92
C ALA A 158 3.00 0.48 -12.29
N ASP A 159 2.87 1.81 -12.37
CA ASP A 159 2.64 2.53 -13.62
C ASP A 159 3.81 2.36 -14.62
N ASP A 160 5.06 2.47 -14.14
CA ASP A 160 6.26 2.23 -14.95
C ASP A 160 6.23 0.81 -15.55
N ILE A 161 5.90 -0.20 -14.75
CA ILE A 161 5.78 -1.59 -15.20
C ILE A 161 4.65 -1.72 -16.22
N ALA A 162 3.50 -1.12 -15.98
CA ALA A 162 2.35 -1.15 -16.87
C ALA A 162 2.68 -0.52 -18.25
N PHE A 163 3.43 0.57 -18.24
CA PHE A 163 3.90 1.23 -19.46
C PHE A 163 4.80 0.31 -20.28
N VAL A 164 5.85 -0.25 -19.67
CA VAL A 164 6.80 -1.15 -20.35
C VAL A 164 6.08 -2.41 -20.86
N MET A 165 5.18 -2.99 -20.09
CA MET A 165 4.38 -4.12 -20.52
C MET A 165 3.52 -3.82 -21.74
N ARG A 166 2.91 -2.62 -21.80
CA ARG A 166 2.11 -2.18 -22.95
C ARG A 166 2.98 -2.03 -24.20
N GLU A 167 4.15 -1.41 -24.05
CA GLU A 167 5.11 -1.23 -25.15
C GLU A 167 5.54 -2.59 -25.73
N HIS A 168 5.96 -3.52 -24.87
CA HIS A 168 6.34 -4.87 -25.31
C HIS A 168 5.18 -5.63 -25.94
N SER A 169 3.97 -5.49 -25.41
CA SER A 169 2.78 -6.14 -25.97
C SER A 169 2.49 -5.65 -27.39
N THR A 170 2.58 -4.35 -27.64
CA THR A 170 2.40 -3.75 -28.96
C THR A 170 3.49 -4.22 -29.92
N ASN A 171 4.75 -4.21 -29.48
CA ASN A 171 5.88 -4.63 -30.30
C ASN A 171 5.79 -6.13 -30.69
N LEU A 172 5.41 -7.00 -29.74
CA LEU A 172 5.19 -8.42 -30.00
C LEU A 172 4.05 -8.66 -31.01
N TYR A 173 2.95 -7.93 -30.89
CA TYR A 173 1.84 -8.00 -31.83
C TYR A 173 2.26 -7.58 -33.24
N MET A 174 2.96 -6.45 -33.38
CA MET A 174 3.43 -5.94 -34.67
C MET A 174 4.41 -6.89 -35.33
N ARG A 175 5.33 -7.48 -34.59
CA ARG A 175 6.30 -8.46 -35.08
C ARG A 175 5.59 -9.71 -35.59
N HIS A 176 4.66 -10.26 -34.85
CA HIS A 176 3.89 -11.43 -35.25
C HIS A 176 3.04 -11.17 -36.51
N ARG A 177 2.43 -9.98 -36.61
CA ARG A 177 1.64 -9.59 -37.77
C ARG A 177 2.47 -9.44 -39.05
N ASN A 178 3.72 -8.98 -38.91
CA ASN A 178 4.63 -8.77 -40.03
C ASN A 178 5.41 -10.05 -40.44
N GLY A 179 5.18 -11.18 -39.79
CA GLY A 179 5.79 -12.48 -40.12
C GLY A 179 7.27 -12.60 -39.78
N ILE A 180 7.77 -11.74 -38.85
CA ILE A 180 9.17 -11.71 -38.43
C ILE A 180 9.32 -12.35 -37.06
#